data_fa0038699ef85964dd6c997a1284e9d9
#
_entry.id   fa0038699ef85964dd6c997a1284e9d9
#
_cell.length_a   1.000
_cell.length_b   1.000
_cell.length_c   1.000
_cell.angle_alpha   90.00
_cell.angle_beta   90.00
_cell.angle_gamma   90.00
#
_symmetry.space_group_name_H-M   'P 1'
#
loop_
_entity.id
_entity.type
_entity.pdbx_description
1 polymer ?
#
loop_
_entity_poly.entity_id
_entity_poly.type
_entity_poly.pdbx_seq_one_letter_code
_entity_poly.pdbx_strand_id
1 'polypeptide(L)'
;MATFYDHLMSEPDEAARGVATALELYAKGTFSGFAQQTNVDTDARFTIYDISTLGNELKTFGMLVVLEAIWTRVRQNRAKGKRTWVYIDEFHLLFDNPYAAQFCQSFYKRARKWGAYPTGITQNIDELLASPEARLMLANSAMLALLNQNPTDADELQALFKLSDKQRETITNLDPGCGILKMGAAMVPFDDRIGTDTALYRLFTTKFGEAVV
;
A
#
# COMPACT_ATOMS: atom_id res chain seq x y z
N MET A 1 -2.61 23.23 -9.57
CA MET A 1 -3.61 23.54 -8.53
C MET A 1 -3.83 25.04 -8.41
N ALA A 2 -2.81 25.88 -8.27
CA ALA A 2 -2.97 27.35 -8.18
C ALA A 2 -3.76 27.94 -9.36
N THR A 3 -3.41 27.61 -10.61
CA THR A 3 -4.11 28.07 -11.82
C THR A 3 -5.59 27.64 -11.82
N PHE A 4 -5.90 26.43 -11.33
CA PHE A 4 -7.27 25.93 -11.23
C PHE A 4 -8.06 26.73 -10.19
N TYR A 5 -7.45 27.01 -9.03
CA TYR A 5 -8.03 27.88 -8.01
C TYR A 5 -8.38 29.27 -8.59
N ASP A 6 -7.41 29.90 -9.28
CA ASP A 6 -7.62 31.24 -9.87
C ASP A 6 -8.76 31.24 -10.90
N HIS A 7 -8.86 30.18 -11.70
CA HIS A 7 -9.96 30.00 -12.64
C HIS A 7 -11.32 29.88 -11.94
N LEU A 8 -11.41 29.01 -10.94
CA LEU A 8 -12.67 28.86 -10.16
C LEU A 8 -13.08 30.14 -9.46
N MET A 9 -12.12 30.93 -8.94
CA MET A 9 -12.41 32.23 -8.32
C MET A 9 -12.89 33.28 -9.32
N SER A 10 -12.54 33.16 -10.59
CA SER A 10 -13.00 34.05 -11.66
C SER A 10 -14.39 33.73 -12.20
N GLU A 11 -14.90 32.53 -11.91
CA GLU A 11 -16.24 32.11 -12.33
C GLU A 11 -17.33 32.85 -11.53
N PRO A 12 -18.42 33.25 -12.19
CA PRO A 12 -19.56 33.91 -11.51
C PRO A 12 -20.38 32.96 -10.61
N ASP A 13 -20.19 31.62 -10.78
CA ASP A 13 -20.94 30.59 -10.09
C ASP A 13 -20.52 30.47 -8.62
N GLU A 14 -21.47 30.54 -7.70
CA GLU A 14 -21.25 30.40 -6.26
C GLU A 14 -20.71 29.00 -5.89
N ALA A 15 -21.15 27.95 -6.58
CA ALA A 15 -20.64 26.60 -6.37
C ALA A 15 -19.14 26.49 -6.73
N ALA A 16 -18.71 27.14 -7.82
CA ALA A 16 -17.29 27.20 -8.22
C ALA A 16 -16.45 27.90 -7.15
N ARG A 17 -16.94 29.02 -6.61
CA ARG A 17 -16.27 29.75 -5.51
C ARG A 17 -16.22 28.93 -4.22
N GLY A 18 -17.28 28.17 -3.90
CA GLY A 18 -17.28 27.24 -2.76
C GLY A 18 -16.16 26.20 -2.86
N VAL A 19 -15.98 25.60 -4.05
CA VAL A 19 -14.88 24.67 -4.33
C VAL A 19 -13.51 25.37 -4.22
N ALA A 20 -13.39 26.59 -4.76
CA ALA A 20 -12.16 27.37 -4.67
C ALA A 20 -11.78 27.63 -3.21
N THR A 21 -12.73 28.05 -2.39
CA THR A 21 -12.52 28.30 -0.95
C THR A 21 -12.00 27.05 -0.23
N ALA A 22 -12.58 25.87 -0.52
CA ALA A 22 -12.10 24.60 0.03
C ALA A 22 -10.67 24.24 -0.42
N LEU A 23 -10.26 24.67 -1.61
CA LEU A 23 -8.93 24.43 -2.17
C LEU A 23 -7.88 25.45 -1.74
N GLU A 24 -8.27 26.56 -1.13
CA GLU A 24 -7.38 27.71 -0.84
C GLU A 24 -6.12 27.30 -0.05
N LEU A 25 -6.30 26.49 1.00
CA LEU A 25 -5.20 26.00 1.84
C LEU A 25 -4.14 25.22 1.03
N TYR A 26 -4.58 24.47 0.02
CA TYR A 26 -3.71 23.66 -0.83
C TYR A 26 -3.18 24.42 -2.06
N ALA A 27 -3.89 25.45 -2.51
CA ALA A 27 -3.51 26.20 -3.69
C ALA A 27 -2.54 27.36 -3.37
N LYS A 28 -2.80 28.08 -2.28
CA LYS A 28 -2.08 29.32 -1.87
C LYS A 28 -1.71 29.35 -0.39
N GLY A 29 -2.32 28.51 0.44
CA GLY A 29 -2.14 28.49 1.89
C GLY A 29 -0.95 27.63 2.34
N THR A 30 -0.98 27.23 3.60
CA THR A 30 0.09 26.49 4.30
C THR A 30 0.48 25.17 3.60
N PHE A 31 -0.46 24.56 2.89
CA PHE A 31 -0.27 23.29 2.19
C PHE A 31 0.03 23.43 0.69
N SER A 32 0.40 24.63 0.24
CA SER A 32 0.68 24.92 -1.17
C SER A 32 1.87 24.16 -1.77
N GLY A 33 2.64 23.42 -0.96
CA GLY A 33 3.68 22.51 -1.45
C GLY A 33 3.19 21.55 -2.53
N PHE A 34 1.95 21.06 -2.44
CA PHE A 34 1.33 20.19 -3.45
C PHE A 34 0.87 20.93 -4.72
N ALA A 35 0.86 22.26 -4.72
CA ALA A 35 0.52 23.07 -5.89
C ALA A 35 1.72 23.39 -6.79
N GLN A 36 2.92 23.07 -6.33
CA GLN A 36 4.17 23.31 -7.08
C GLN A 36 4.31 22.38 -8.28
N GLN A 37 5.17 22.74 -9.19
CA GLN A 37 5.54 21.85 -10.30
C GLN A 37 6.30 20.65 -9.75
N THR A 38 6.05 19.49 -10.34
CA THR A 38 6.78 18.26 -10.02
C THR A 38 8.27 18.44 -10.30
N ASN A 39 9.10 18.27 -9.28
CA ASN A 39 10.55 18.41 -9.32
C ASN A 39 11.28 17.06 -9.21
N VAL A 40 10.55 15.96 -9.31
CA VAL A 40 11.09 14.60 -9.25
C VAL A 40 10.87 13.87 -10.58
N ASP A 41 11.79 12.95 -10.92
CA ASP A 41 11.62 12.08 -12.07
C ASP A 41 10.57 11.02 -11.78
N THR A 42 9.38 11.20 -12.34
CA THR A 42 8.29 10.24 -12.24
C THR A 42 8.40 9.09 -13.24
N ASP A 43 9.37 9.11 -14.17
CA ASP A 43 9.59 8.09 -15.20
C ASP A 43 10.66 7.06 -14.82
N ALA A 44 11.29 7.19 -13.67
CA ALA A 44 12.28 6.25 -13.18
C ALA A 44 11.72 4.81 -13.14
N ARG A 45 12.57 3.82 -13.46
CA ARG A 45 12.19 2.40 -13.44
C ARG A 45 11.75 1.93 -12.06
N PHE A 46 12.36 2.45 -11.02
CA PHE A 46 12.10 2.18 -9.61
C PHE A 46 11.84 3.49 -8.90
N THR A 47 10.69 3.60 -8.24
CA THR A 47 10.26 4.81 -7.55
C THR A 47 9.79 4.43 -6.16
N ILE A 48 10.26 5.14 -5.15
CA ILE A 48 9.80 5.01 -3.75
C ILE A 48 9.07 6.30 -3.39
N TYR A 49 7.87 6.18 -2.87
CA TYR A 49 7.11 7.26 -2.27
C TYR A 49 7.15 7.11 -0.76
N ASP A 50 7.90 7.96 -0.10
CA ASP A 50 7.93 8.04 1.36
C ASP A 50 7.00 9.16 1.84
N ILE A 51 5.95 8.77 2.58
CA ILE A 51 4.97 9.68 3.17
C ILE A 51 5.05 9.71 4.71
N SER A 52 6.04 9.04 5.28
CA SER A 52 6.20 8.92 6.75
C SER A 52 6.42 10.26 7.44
N THR A 53 7.10 11.18 6.74
CA THR A 53 7.44 12.52 7.24
C THR A 53 6.33 13.54 7.08
N LEU A 54 5.23 13.20 6.39
CA LEU A 54 4.07 14.08 6.28
C LEU A 54 3.34 14.17 7.62
N GLY A 55 3.08 15.39 8.08
CA GLY A 55 2.24 15.61 9.26
C GLY A 55 0.84 15.00 9.08
N ASN A 56 0.18 14.68 10.19
CA ASN A 56 -1.12 13.99 10.19
C ASN A 56 -2.17 14.66 9.28
N GLU A 57 -2.16 15.98 9.21
CA GLU A 57 -3.09 16.77 8.39
C GLU A 57 -2.88 16.56 6.87
N LEU A 58 -1.63 16.30 6.45
CA LEU A 58 -1.27 16.10 5.05
C LEU A 58 -1.16 14.63 4.66
N LYS A 59 -1.09 13.73 5.62
CA LYS A 59 -0.88 12.30 5.37
C LYS A 59 -1.94 11.72 4.45
N THR A 60 -3.22 11.99 4.74
CA THR A 60 -4.34 11.53 3.91
C THR A 60 -4.26 12.09 2.48
N PHE A 61 -3.99 13.39 2.36
CA PHE A 61 -3.89 14.03 1.06
C PHE A 61 -2.68 13.50 0.26
N GLY A 62 -1.51 13.41 0.90
CA GLY A 62 -0.31 12.84 0.29
C GLY A 62 -0.52 11.40 -0.17
N MET A 63 -1.21 10.60 0.63
CA MET A 63 -1.57 9.23 0.28
C MET A 63 -2.44 9.17 -0.98
N LEU A 64 -3.46 10.01 -1.11
CA LEU A 64 -4.31 10.07 -2.30
C LEU A 64 -3.53 10.51 -3.54
N VAL A 65 -2.61 11.46 -3.40
CA VAL A 65 -1.71 11.90 -4.49
C VAL A 65 -0.82 10.75 -4.95
N VAL A 66 -0.24 9.99 -4.02
CA VAL A 66 0.60 8.81 -4.34
C VAL A 66 -0.22 7.72 -5.02
N LEU A 67 -1.42 7.42 -4.54
CA LEU A 67 -2.29 6.41 -5.15
C LEU A 67 -2.66 6.79 -6.59
N GLU A 68 -2.96 8.06 -6.87
CA GLU A 68 -3.23 8.53 -8.23
C GLU A 68 -1.96 8.51 -9.11
N ALA A 69 -0.80 8.83 -8.56
CA ALA A 69 0.47 8.71 -9.27
C ALA A 69 0.75 7.25 -9.67
N ILE A 70 0.52 6.30 -8.76
CA ILE A 70 0.63 4.85 -9.04
C ILE A 70 -0.33 4.46 -10.16
N TRP A 71 -1.59 4.87 -10.08
CA TRP A 71 -2.59 4.53 -11.11
C TRP A 71 -2.25 5.12 -12.48
N THR A 72 -1.78 6.35 -12.50
CA THR A 72 -1.31 7.01 -13.73
C THR A 72 -0.13 6.24 -14.33
N ARG A 73 0.83 5.80 -13.51
CA ARG A 73 1.95 4.98 -13.96
C ARG A 73 1.50 3.64 -14.53
N VAL A 74 0.56 2.97 -13.89
CA VAL A 74 -0.02 1.72 -14.38
C VAL A 74 -0.63 1.91 -15.76
N ARG A 75 -1.40 2.99 -15.96
CA ARG A 75 -2.01 3.33 -17.26
C ARG A 75 -0.96 3.56 -18.36
N GLN A 76 0.07 4.33 -18.05
CA GLN A 76 1.17 4.64 -18.97
C GLN A 76 1.96 3.38 -19.36
N ASN A 77 2.29 2.56 -18.36
CA ASN A 77 3.02 1.31 -18.58
C ASN A 77 2.20 0.32 -19.40
N ARG A 78 0.91 0.21 -19.14
CA ARG A 78 0.02 -0.63 -19.95
C ARG A 78 0.01 -0.19 -21.42
N ALA A 79 -0.07 1.11 -21.70
CA ALA A 79 -0.04 1.63 -23.07
C ALA A 79 1.28 1.28 -23.78
N LYS A 80 2.37 1.12 -23.02
CA LYS A 80 3.69 0.71 -23.51
C LYS A 80 3.93 -0.81 -23.47
N GLY A 81 2.92 -1.62 -23.14
CA GLY A 81 3.04 -3.09 -22.97
C GLY A 81 3.89 -3.50 -21.76
N LYS A 82 4.15 -2.62 -20.82
CA LYS A 82 4.95 -2.86 -19.62
C LYS A 82 4.10 -3.27 -18.43
N ARG A 83 4.65 -4.12 -17.57
CA ARG A 83 4.04 -4.50 -16.29
C ARG A 83 4.47 -3.53 -15.20
N THR A 84 3.62 -3.38 -14.17
CA THR A 84 3.89 -2.53 -13.00
C THR A 84 3.76 -3.35 -11.73
N TRP A 85 4.81 -3.37 -10.94
CA TRP A 85 4.82 -3.98 -9.61
C TRP A 85 4.65 -2.86 -8.59
N VAL A 86 3.73 -3.04 -7.67
CA VAL A 86 3.41 -2.05 -6.63
C VAL A 86 3.49 -2.73 -5.27
N TYR A 87 4.38 -2.25 -4.43
CA TYR A 87 4.52 -2.72 -3.05
C TYR A 87 4.05 -1.62 -2.12
N ILE A 88 3.19 -1.96 -1.20
CA ILE A 88 2.62 -1.01 -0.23
C ILE A 88 2.91 -1.57 1.15
N ASP A 89 3.83 -0.91 1.84
CA ASP A 89 4.16 -1.22 3.23
C ASP A 89 3.14 -0.60 4.17
N GLU A 90 2.97 -1.18 5.36
CA GLU A 90 1.95 -0.82 6.35
C GLU A 90 0.56 -0.68 5.71
N PHE A 91 0.21 -1.69 4.92
CA PHE A 91 -0.98 -1.68 4.05
C PHE A 91 -2.29 -1.41 4.80
N HIS A 92 -2.38 -1.79 6.08
CA HIS A 92 -3.54 -1.56 6.93
C HIS A 92 -3.91 -0.07 7.04
N LEU A 93 -2.92 0.85 7.05
CA LEU A 93 -3.15 2.29 7.18
C LEU A 93 -4.01 2.89 6.05
N LEU A 94 -4.09 2.22 4.89
CA LEU A 94 -4.93 2.69 3.79
C LEU A 94 -6.43 2.50 4.09
N PHE A 95 -6.78 1.62 5.01
CA PHE A 95 -8.17 1.29 5.32
C PHE A 95 -8.77 2.20 6.40
N ASP A 96 -7.96 3.03 7.06
CA ASP A 96 -8.44 4.10 7.94
C ASP A 96 -9.17 5.21 7.18
N ASN A 97 -8.90 5.32 5.87
CA ASN A 97 -9.53 6.31 5.01
C ASN A 97 -10.44 5.63 3.98
N PRO A 98 -11.76 5.93 3.97
CA PRO A 98 -12.72 5.29 3.07
C PRO A 98 -12.39 5.45 1.58
N TYR A 99 -11.83 6.59 1.15
CA TYR A 99 -11.45 6.83 -0.23
C TYR A 99 -10.25 5.98 -0.64
N ALA A 100 -9.25 5.86 0.24
CA ALA A 100 -8.10 5.00 0.01
C ALA A 100 -8.50 3.53 -0.01
N ALA A 101 -9.37 3.08 0.90
CA ALA A 101 -9.91 1.72 0.92
C ALA A 101 -10.64 1.38 -0.39
N GLN A 102 -11.53 2.26 -0.86
CA GLN A 102 -12.24 2.09 -2.14
C GLN A 102 -11.27 2.08 -3.34
N PHE A 103 -10.28 2.97 -3.32
CA PHE A 103 -9.24 2.98 -4.36
C PHE A 103 -8.51 1.64 -4.39
N CYS A 104 -8.01 1.16 -3.25
CA CYS A 104 -7.32 -0.12 -3.14
C CYS A 104 -8.18 -1.28 -3.62
N GLN A 105 -9.43 -1.38 -3.18
CA GLN A 105 -10.36 -2.39 -3.63
C GLN A 105 -10.54 -2.36 -5.17
N SER A 106 -10.75 -1.17 -5.74
CA SER A 106 -10.89 -0.97 -7.17
C SER A 106 -9.62 -1.31 -7.94
N PHE A 107 -8.45 -0.97 -7.37
CA PHE A 107 -7.15 -1.25 -7.95
C PHE A 107 -6.88 -2.75 -7.99
N TYR A 108 -7.04 -3.46 -6.87
CA TYR A 108 -6.85 -4.91 -6.81
C TYR A 108 -7.77 -5.67 -7.77
N LYS A 109 -9.05 -5.32 -7.84
CA LYS A 109 -10.01 -5.93 -8.78
C LYS A 109 -9.59 -5.78 -10.25
N ARG A 110 -8.94 -4.67 -10.60
CA ARG A 110 -8.58 -4.33 -12.00
C ARG A 110 -7.12 -4.64 -12.31
N ALA A 111 -6.25 -4.78 -11.32
CA ALA A 111 -4.81 -4.87 -11.47
C ALA A 111 -4.37 -5.84 -12.56
N ARG A 112 -4.86 -7.08 -12.53
CA ARG A 112 -4.56 -8.12 -13.53
C ARG A 112 -4.84 -7.65 -14.96
N LYS A 113 -6.00 -7.01 -15.18
CA LYS A 113 -6.43 -6.51 -16.49
C LYS A 113 -5.55 -5.36 -16.98
N TRP A 114 -4.89 -4.64 -16.05
CA TRP A 114 -4.04 -3.51 -16.34
C TRP A 114 -2.54 -3.87 -16.33
N GLY A 115 -2.19 -5.14 -16.16
CA GLY A 115 -0.80 -5.59 -16.07
C GLY A 115 -0.10 -5.07 -14.82
N ALA A 116 -0.86 -4.83 -13.74
CA ALA A 116 -0.36 -4.41 -12.45
C ALA A 116 -0.38 -5.57 -11.45
N TYR A 117 0.58 -5.57 -10.54
CA TYR A 117 0.76 -6.58 -9.50
C TYR A 117 0.89 -5.90 -8.14
N PRO A 118 -0.24 -5.56 -7.49
CA PRO A 118 -0.20 -4.97 -6.16
C PRO A 118 0.13 -6.02 -5.10
N THR A 119 1.00 -5.66 -4.18
CA THR A 119 1.38 -6.43 -3.00
C THR A 119 1.24 -5.53 -1.78
N GLY A 120 0.33 -5.87 -0.88
CA GLY A 120 0.22 -5.24 0.43
C GLY A 120 1.06 -6.00 1.44
N ILE A 121 1.80 -5.28 2.27
CA ILE A 121 2.61 -5.79 3.36
C ILE A 121 2.07 -5.17 4.64
N THR A 122 1.81 -5.99 5.65
CA THR A 122 1.34 -5.52 6.95
C THR A 122 1.75 -6.47 8.05
N GLN A 123 1.95 -5.93 9.23
CA GLN A 123 2.13 -6.68 10.46
C GLN A 123 0.90 -6.58 11.39
N ASN A 124 -0.06 -5.68 11.11
CA ASN A 124 -1.26 -5.46 11.91
C ASN A 124 -2.47 -6.12 11.22
N ILE A 125 -2.70 -7.39 11.52
CA ILE A 125 -3.79 -8.16 10.93
C ILE A 125 -5.14 -7.73 11.50
N ASP A 126 -5.24 -7.47 12.79
CA ASP A 126 -6.47 -7.02 13.46
C ASP A 126 -7.03 -5.75 12.81
N GLU A 127 -6.17 -4.72 12.66
CA GLU A 127 -6.56 -3.46 12.03
C GLU A 127 -6.97 -3.66 10.57
N LEU A 128 -6.23 -4.49 9.82
CA LEU A 128 -6.55 -4.80 8.44
C LEU A 128 -7.91 -5.53 8.34
N LEU A 129 -8.16 -6.51 9.20
CA LEU A 129 -9.39 -7.30 9.19
C LEU A 129 -10.60 -6.55 9.79
N ALA A 130 -10.41 -5.40 10.42
CA ALA A 130 -11.51 -4.52 10.80
C ALA A 130 -12.25 -3.95 9.57
N SER A 131 -11.57 -3.80 8.43
CA SER A 131 -12.17 -3.32 7.18
C SER A 131 -12.83 -4.46 6.38
N PRO A 132 -14.13 -4.35 6.04
CA PRO A 132 -14.79 -5.30 5.12
C PRO A 132 -14.13 -5.35 3.74
N GLU A 133 -13.64 -4.21 3.23
CA GLU A 133 -12.94 -4.10 1.96
C GLU A 133 -11.64 -4.91 1.98
N ALA A 134 -10.87 -4.80 3.07
CA ALA A 134 -9.62 -5.53 3.24
C ALA A 134 -9.87 -7.04 3.35
N ARG A 135 -10.87 -7.47 4.12
CA ARG A 135 -11.28 -8.89 4.20
C ARG A 135 -11.58 -9.47 2.82
N LEU A 136 -12.34 -8.70 2.02
CA LEU A 136 -12.70 -9.12 0.66
C LEU A 136 -11.47 -9.19 -0.26
N MET A 137 -10.54 -8.26 -0.13
CA MET A 137 -9.30 -8.24 -0.90
C MET A 137 -8.40 -9.42 -0.54
N LEU A 138 -8.21 -9.69 0.75
CA LEU A 138 -7.44 -10.84 1.24
C LEU A 138 -8.03 -12.16 0.74
N ALA A 139 -9.35 -12.34 0.86
CA ALA A 139 -10.03 -13.55 0.42
C ALA A 139 -9.88 -13.81 -1.09
N ASN A 140 -9.73 -12.73 -1.89
CA ASN A 140 -9.55 -12.79 -3.35
C ASN A 140 -8.09 -12.65 -3.79
N SER A 141 -7.14 -12.55 -2.88
CA SER A 141 -5.73 -12.48 -3.21
C SER A 141 -5.26 -13.78 -3.87
N ALA A 142 -4.54 -13.64 -4.99
CA ALA A 142 -4.01 -14.79 -5.74
C ALA A 142 -2.92 -15.53 -4.96
N MET A 143 -2.16 -14.79 -4.16
CA MET A 143 -1.07 -15.30 -3.34
C MET A 143 -1.03 -14.58 -2.00
N LEU A 144 -0.80 -15.33 -0.93
CA LEU A 144 -0.60 -14.81 0.42
C LEU A 144 0.62 -15.49 1.03
N ALA A 145 1.53 -14.70 1.58
CA ALA A 145 2.61 -15.19 2.41
C ALA A 145 2.26 -14.92 3.88
N LEU A 146 2.03 -15.98 4.64
CA LEU A 146 1.75 -15.92 6.07
C LEU A 146 3.05 -16.19 6.81
N LEU A 147 3.62 -15.15 7.39
CA LEU A 147 4.80 -15.23 8.25
C LEU A 147 4.37 -15.54 9.69
N ASN A 148 5.29 -15.43 10.66
CA ASN A 148 4.96 -15.68 12.05
C ASN A 148 3.87 -14.73 12.56
N GLN A 149 2.85 -15.27 13.21
CA GLN A 149 1.69 -14.55 13.71
C GLN A 149 1.56 -14.73 15.23
N ASN A 150 0.97 -13.74 15.88
CA ASN A 150 0.49 -13.95 17.24
C ASN A 150 -0.74 -14.89 17.26
N PRO A 151 -1.08 -15.51 18.40
CA PRO A 151 -2.19 -16.46 18.47
C PRO A 151 -3.55 -15.87 18.07
N THR A 152 -3.84 -14.61 18.41
CA THR A 152 -5.11 -13.94 18.08
C THR A 152 -5.27 -13.77 16.58
N ASP A 153 -4.24 -13.22 15.91
CA ASP A 153 -4.23 -13.05 14.46
C ASP A 153 -4.32 -14.39 13.73
N ALA A 154 -3.64 -15.42 14.27
CA ALA A 154 -3.68 -16.75 13.70
C ALA A 154 -5.10 -17.37 13.76
N ASP A 155 -5.89 -17.09 14.80
CA ASP A 155 -7.28 -17.55 14.91
C ASP A 155 -8.17 -16.86 13.86
N GLU A 156 -8.00 -15.55 13.66
CA GLU A 156 -8.73 -14.82 12.61
C GLU A 156 -8.37 -15.30 11.20
N LEU A 157 -7.08 -15.50 10.94
CA LEU A 157 -6.60 -16.04 9.67
C LEU A 157 -7.08 -17.47 9.44
N GLN A 158 -7.13 -18.29 10.51
CA GLN A 158 -7.70 -19.64 10.44
C GLN A 158 -9.16 -19.59 10.01
N ALA A 159 -9.96 -18.73 10.63
CA ALA A 159 -11.36 -18.58 10.28
C ALA A 159 -11.56 -18.09 8.84
N LEU A 160 -10.78 -17.07 8.42
CA LEU A 160 -10.88 -16.45 7.09
C LEU A 160 -10.46 -17.40 5.96
N PHE A 161 -9.34 -18.12 6.13
CA PHE A 161 -8.75 -18.97 5.09
C PHE A 161 -9.04 -20.47 5.28
N LYS A 162 -9.78 -20.84 6.33
CA LYS A 162 -10.08 -22.23 6.70
C LYS A 162 -8.80 -23.06 6.87
N LEU A 163 -7.85 -22.51 7.62
CA LEU A 163 -6.62 -23.22 7.93
C LEU A 163 -6.94 -24.41 8.85
N SER A 164 -6.21 -25.51 8.66
CA SER A 164 -6.23 -26.62 9.63
C SER A 164 -5.55 -26.20 10.93
N ASP A 165 -5.85 -26.91 12.03
CA ASP A 165 -5.20 -26.65 13.32
C ASP A 165 -3.68 -26.74 13.22
N LYS A 166 -3.17 -27.69 12.45
CA LYS A 166 -1.72 -27.81 12.19
C LYS A 166 -1.13 -26.60 11.46
N GLN A 167 -1.87 -26.05 10.47
CA GLN A 167 -1.41 -24.85 9.76
C GLN A 167 -1.44 -23.63 10.67
N ARG A 168 -2.48 -23.48 11.48
CA ARG A 168 -2.58 -22.43 12.50
C ARG A 168 -1.42 -22.53 13.50
N GLU A 169 -1.15 -23.71 14.05
CA GLU A 169 -0.02 -23.96 14.95
C GLU A 169 1.32 -23.63 14.27
N THR A 170 1.46 -23.98 12.99
CA THR A 170 2.68 -23.67 12.23
C THR A 170 2.91 -22.17 12.17
N ILE A 171 1.93 -21.35 11.80
CA ILE A 171 2.13 -19.89 11.63
C ILE A 171 2.33 -19.15 12.97
N THR A 172 2.09 -19.77 14.12
CA THR A 172 2.36 -19.20 15.45
C THR A 172 3.74 -19.55 15.98
N ASN A 173 4.47 -20.46 15.31
CA ASN A 173 5.75 -20.98 15.79
C ASN A 173 6.85 -20.95 14.71
N LEU A 174 6.78 -19.97 13.80
CA LEU A 174 7.75 -19.82 12.72
C LEU A 174 8.98 -19.02 13.16
N ASP A 175 10.14 -19.45 12.68
CA ASP A 175 11.33 -18.62 12.73
C ASP A 175 11.24 -17.45 11.73
N PRO A 176 11.95 -16.33 11.96
CA PRO A 176 12.09 -15.27 10.98
C PRO A 176 12.59 -15.80 9.63
N GLY A 177 11.93 -15.43 8.53
CA GLY A 177 12.24 -15.91 7.19
C GLY A 177 11.51 -17.19 6.79
N CYS A 178 10.74 -17.79 7.69
CA CYS A 178 9.88 -18.94 7.39
C CYS A 178 8.42 -18.52 7.28
N GLY A 179 7.61 -19.29 6.54
CA GLY A 179 6.22 -18.96 6.35
C GLY A 179 5.42 -20.07 5.67
N ILE A 180 4.13 -19.78 5.45
CA ILE A 180 3.24 -20.56 4.60
C ILE A 180 2.83 -19.70 3.40
N LEU A 181 3.08 -20.19 2.20
CA LEU A 181 2.62 -19.58 0.97
C LEU A 181 1.30 -20.23 0.53
N LYS A 182 0.24 -19.41 0.49
CA LYS A 182 -1.07 -19.82 -0.05
C LYS A 182 -1.17 -19.35 -1.50
N MET A 183 -1.45 -20.27 -2.42
CA MET A 183 -1.73 -19.97 -3.83
C MET A 183 -2.97 -20.77 -4.26
N GLY A 184 -4.09 -20.10 -4.44
CA GLY A 184 -5.37 -20.75 -4.66
C GLY A 184 -5.73 -21.70 -3.51
N ALA A 185 -5.89 -23.00 -3.79
CA ALA A 185 -6.15 -24.04 -2.79
C ALA A 185 -4.86 -24.61 -2.17
N ALA A 186 -3.71 -24.40 -2.79
CA ALA A 186 -2.44 -24.93 -2.31
C ALA A 186 -1.90 -24.08 -1.16
N MET A 187 -1.37 -24.75 -0.12
CA MET A 187 -0.66 -24.14 0.98
C MET A 187 0.66 -24.89 1.16
N VAL A 188 1.76 -24.18 0.99
CA VAL A 188 3.10 -24.76 1.01
C VAL A 188 3.97 -24.02 2.03
N PRO A 189 4.55 -24.71 3.01
CA PRO A 189 5.54 -24.09 3.88
C PRO A 189 6.79 -23.73 3.07
N PHE A 190 7.40 -22.62 3.42
CA PHE A 190 8.67 -22.18 2.82
C PHE A 190 9.67 -21.78 3.91
N ASP A 191 10.94 -21.89 3.57
CA ASP A 191 12.08 -21.44 4.36
C ASP A 191 12.97 -20.61 3.44
N ASP A 192 12.98 -19.30 3.65
CA ASP A 192 13.78 -18.33 2.88
C ASP A 192 14.74 -17.57 3.80
N ARG A 193 15.28 -18.27 4.80
CA ARG A 193 16.25 -17.68 5.74
C ARG A 193 17.54 -17.34 5.04
N ILE A 194 17.92 -16.08 5.17
CA ILE A 194 19.18 -15.57 4.63
C ILE A 194 20.28 -15.83 5.64
N GLY A 195 21.38 -16.45 5.20
CA GLY A 195 22.55 -16.70 6.06
C GLY A 195 23.12 -15.38 6.61
N THR A 196 23.34 -15.32 7.93
CA THR A 196 23.79 -14.11 8.63
C THR A 196 25.19 -13.65 8.22
N ASP A 197 25.97 -14.51 7.61
CA ASP A 197 27.31 -14.24 7.07
C ASP A 197 27.32 -13.61 5.68
N THR A 198 26.14 -13.49 5.06
CA THR A 198 26.02 -13.00 3.68
C THR A 198 25.93 -11.47 3.59
N ALA A 199 26.37 -10.90 2.46
CA ALA A 199 26.19 -9.47 2.17
C ALA A 199 24.70 -9.12 2.09
N LEU A 200 23.85 -10.04 1.61
CA LEU A 200 22.42 -9.86 1.50
C LEU A 200 21.76 -9.68 2.88
N TYR A 201 22.17 -10.49 3.86
CA TYR A 201 21.69 -10.34 5.24
C TYR A 201 22.01 -8.94 5.80
N ARG A 202 23.23 -8.44 5.60
CA ARG A 202 23.66 -7.13 6.09
C ARG A 202 22.89 -5.97 5.46
N LEU A 203 22.43 -6.14 4.20
CA LEU A 203 21.63 -5.13 3.52
C LEU A 203 20.17 -5.11 3.98
N PHE A 204 19.63 -6.25 4.39
CA PHE A 204 18.21 -6.38 4.73
C PHE A 204 17.92 -6.49 6.24
N THR A 205 18.95 -6.71 7.07
CA THR A 205 18.73 -6.77 8.52
C THR A 205 18.28 -5.42 9.06
N THR A 206 17.23 -5.44 9.88
CA THR A 206 16.75 -4.28 10.64
C THR A 206 17.19 -4.31 12.09
N LYS A 207 18.02 -5.30 12.48
CA LYS A 207 18.51 -5.42 13.85
C LYS A 207 19.49 -4.30 14.14
N PHE A 208 19.27 -3.64 15.27
CA PHE A 208 20.15 -2.57 15.74
C PHE A 208 21.60 -3.08 15.90
N GLY A 209 22.56 -2.40 15.27
CA GLY A 209 23.98 -2.75 15.29
C GLY A 209 24.43 -3.80 14.27
N GLU A 210 23.53 -4.43 13.50
CA GLU A 210 23.86 -5.39 12.44
C GLU A 210 23.70 -4.82 11.02
N ALA A 211 22.93 -3.73 10.87
CA ALA A 211 22.73 -3.08 9.57
C ALA A 211 24.00 -2.32 9.14
N VAL A 212 24.38 -2.46 7.88
CA VAL A 212 25.39 -1.59 7.26
C VAL A 212 24.69 -0.29 6.91
N VAL A 213 25.02 0.79 7.64
CA VAL A 213 24.60 2.15 7.33
C VAL A 213 25.42 2.68 6.15
#